data_a089eb31b99cc99b4c20fba9eddaa4d2
#
_entry.id   a089eb31b99cc99b4c20fba9eddaa4d2
#
_cell.length_a   1.000
_cell.length_b   1.000
_cell.length_c   1.000
_cell.angle_alpha   90.00
_cell.angle_beta   90.00
_cell.angle_gamma   90.00
#
_symmetry.space_group_name_H-M   'P 1'
#
loop_
_entity.id
_entity.type
_entity.pdbx_description
1 polymer ?
#
loop_
_entity_poly.entity_id
_entity_poly.type
_entity_poly.pdbx_seq_one_letter_code
_entity_poly.pdbx_strand_id
1 'polypeptide(L)'
;MQIGLCLPHFGRHLETGRLLEVARRADTLGFDSIWVTDHVIVPKDVYIAYREEMLDPLAVLPWLAGVTERILLGTSVIILPYRSPLPVAKLLASVDVLSGGRLIFGAGVGWMEGEFAALGVPFKERGSLTDEALELIQKVWTTREPEIDTKRHRLHGLSASPMPLQHPRPPIWIGGASEGAYRRVARYGDGWHSTAATPEAFRQGADAVRRFWAEAGRPGAPVLSLRIPFWLDEIHRPGSDMGYLRGRPAIHGTTRQVIDALRGFAALGVTHVALDVSLTTYPAILEELDVLAREVRPALGG
;
A
#
# COMPACT_ATOMS: atom_id res chain seq x y z
N MET A 1 -17.91 -0.83 -0.09
CA MET A 1 -16.48 -0.79 -0.49
C MET A 1 -15.74 0.14 0.46
N GLN A 2 -14.61 -0.31 1.03
CA GLN A 2 -13.77 0.51 1.91
C GLN A 2 -12.99 1.55 1.10
N ILE A 3 -12.86 2.78 1.65
CA ILE A 3 -12.14 3.88 1.02
C ILE A 3 -11.00 4.35 1.90
N GLY A 4 -9.78 4.21 1.41
CA GLY A 4 -8.56 4.73 2.00
C GLY A 4 -7.92 5.82 1.15
N LEU A 5 -6.91 6.46 1.71
CA LEU A 5 -6.16 7.55 1.10
C LEU A 5 -4.67 7.22 1.08
N CYS A 6 -3.99 7.50 -0.03
CA CYS A 6 -2.54 7.57 -0.03
C CYS A 6 -2.12 8.92 0.54
N LEU A 7 -1.41 8.90 1.67
CA LEU A 7 -0.91 10.10 2.32
C LEU A 7 0.14 10.76 1.41
N PRO A 8 0.07 12.08 1.15
CA PRO A 8 1.04 12.78 0.31
C PRO A 8 2.35 13.07 1.09
N HIS A 9 3.04 11.98 1.54
CA HIS A 9 4.29 12.05 2.30
C HIS A 9 5.54 12.21 1.42
N PHE A 10 5.33 12.61 0.17
CA PHE A 10 6.37 12.95 -0.80
C PHE A 10 5.94 14.13 -1.69
N GLY A 11 6.91 14.77 -2.35
CA GLY A 11 6.67 15.83 -3.32
C GLY A 11 6.82 17.24 -2.75
N ARG A 12 6.60 18.26 -3.61
CA ARG A 12 6.85 19.70 -3.33
C ARG A 12 6.13 20.26 -2.10
N HIS A 13 5.03 19.64 -1.71
CA HIS A 13 4.16 20.18 -0.67
C HIS A 13 4.33 19.42 0.65
N LEU A 14 5.45 18.69 0.77
CA LEU A 14 5.73 17.95 2.00
C LEU A 14 5.97 18.92 3.17
N GLU A 15 5.00 19.03 4.02
CA GLU A 15 5.05 19.74 5.30
C GLU A 15 4.45 18.85 6.39
N THR A 16 5.20 18.61 7.46
CA THR A 16 4.78 17.70 8.53
C THR A 16 3.44 18.10 9.16
N GLY A 17 3.19 19.41 9.33
CA GLY A 17 1.92 19.91 9.86
C GLY A 17 0.72 19.57 8.96
N ARG A 18 0.90 19.65 7.65
CA ARG A 18 -0.12 19.31 6.65
C ARG A 18 -0.40 17.81 6.61
N LEU A 19 0.64 16.98 6.67
CA LEU A 19 0.47 15.54 6.77
C LEU A 19 -0.34 15.15 8.01
N LEU A 20 -0.05 15.78 9.14
CA LEU A 20 -0.79 15.56 10.38
C LEU A 20 -2.27 15.94 10.24
N GLU A 21 -2.55 17.06 9.61
CA GLU A 21 -3.93 17.53 9.40
C GLU A 21 -4.70 16.58 8.47
N VAL A 22 -4.12 16.16 7.35
CA VAL A 22 -4.73 15.17 6.44
C VAL A 22 -5.00 13.85 7.17
N ALA A 23 -4.01 13.33 7.92
CA ALA A 23 -4.14 12.08 8.64
C ALA A 23 -5.27 12.12 9.69
N ARG A 24 -5.30 13.17 10.52
CA ARG A 24 -6.34 13.37 11.53
C ARG A 24 -7.71 13.63 10.92
N ARG A 25 -7.77 14.40 9.83
CA ARG A 25 -9.03 14.67 9.14
C ARG A 25 -9.60 13.38 8.57
N ALA A 26 -8.79 12.56 7.91
CA ALA A 26 -9.20 11.27 7.39
C ALA A 26 -9.71 10.33 8.50
N ASP A 27 -9.01 10.24 9.62
CA ASP A 27 -9.44 9.43 10.79
C ASP A 27 -10.76 9.94 11.36
N THR A 28 -10.90 11.25 11.55
CA THR A 28 -12.11 11.88 12.10
C THR A 28 -13.33 11.72 11.19
N LEU A 29 -13.13 11.85 9.86
CA LEU A 29 -14.18 11.65 8.87
C LEU A 29 -14.54 10.18 8.65
N GLY A 30 -13.81 9.25 9.30
CA GLY A 30 -14.09 7.82 9.28
C GLY A 30 -13.62 7.10 8.03
N PHE A 31 -12.61 7.60 7.31
CA PHE A 31 -11.98 6.82 6.25
C PHE A 31 -11.43 5.51 6.79
N ASP A 32 -11.40 4.49 5.93
CA ASP A 32 -11.07 3.13 6.36
C ASP A 32 -9.57 2.91 6.52
N SER A 33 -8.72 3.61 5.72
CA SER A 33 -7.27 3.40 5.77
C SER A 33 -6.46 4.59 5.23
N ILE A 34 -5.20 4.71 5.72
CA ILE A 34 -4.16 5.59 5.19
C ILE A 34 -3.01 4.73 4.68
N TRP A 35 -2.46 5.11 3.52
CA TRP A 35 -1.43 4.36 2.83
C TRP A 35 -0.17 5.20 2.62
N VAL A 36 0.98 4.60 2.84
CA VAL A 36 2.30 5.19 2.56
C VAL A 36 3.04 4.36 1.53
N THR A 37 3.83 5.01 0.66
CA THR A 37 4.61 4.35 -0.40
C THR A 37 6.09 4.35 -0.08
N ASP A 38 6.85 3.49 -0.76
CA ASP A 38 8.26 3.25 -0.46
C ASP A 38 9.18 3.52 -1.66
N HIS A 39 10.15 4.39 -1.45
CA HIS A 39 11.38 4.53 -2.23
C HIS A 39 12.47 5.05 -1.29
N VAL A 40 13.72 4.63 -1.52
CA VAL A 40 14.87 5.02 -0.69
C VAL A 40 15.70 6.09 -1.39
N ILE A 41 15.99 5.89 -2.68
CA ILE A 41 16.74 6.80 -3.53
C ILE A 41 16.22 6.74 -4.96
N VAL A 42 15.69 7.86 -5.45
CA VAL A 42 15.00 7.89 -6.74
C VAL A 42 15.94 8.38 -7.83
N PRO A 43 16.11 7.62 -8.94
CA PRO A 43 16.89 8.06 -10.10
C PRO A 43 16.35 9.37 -10.70
N LYS A 44 17.25 10.23 -11.23
CA LYS A 44 16.88 11.57 -11.74
C LYS A 44 15.87 11.55 -12.88
N ASP A 45 15.86 10.52 -13.70
CA ASP A 45 14.92 10.34 -14.83
C ASP A 45 13.49 10.03 -14.40
N VAL A 46 13.29 9.52 -13.19
CA VAL A 46 11.97 9.27 -12.57
C VAL A 46 11.64 10.27 -11.45
N TYR A 47 12.56 11.17 -11.14
CA TYR A 47 12.49 12.19 -10.11
C TYR A 47 11.25 13.11 -10.21
N ILE A 48 10.82 13.46 -11.44
CA ILE A 48 9.64 14.29 -11.67
C ILE A 48 8.36 13.65 -11.10
N ALA A 49 8.30 12.33 -11.05
CA ALA A 49 7.15 11.60 -10.52
C ALA A 49 7.09 11.58 -8.99
N TYR A 50 8.25 11.50 -8.32
CA TYR A 50 8.34 11.35 -6.85
C TYR A 50 8.87 12.60 -6.16
N ARG A 51 9.40 13.58 -6.94
CA ARG A 51 9.94 14.87 -6.51
C ARG A 51 11.02 14.79 -5.42
N GLU A 52 11.50 15.96 -4.99
CA GLU A 52 12.75 16.14 -4.24
C GLU A 52 12.74 15.51 -2.86
N GLU A 53 11.58 15.32 -2.26
CA GLU A 53 11.45 14.87 -0.88
C GLU A 53 10.48 13.70 -0.76
N MET A 54 10.89 12.67 -0.04
CA MET A 54 10.06 11.53 0.31
C MET A 54 10.45 11.03 1.69
N LEU A 55 9.48 10.97 2.60
CA LEU A 55 9.70 10.38 3.91
C LEU A 55 9.67 8.85 3.81
N ASP A 56 10.58 8.20 4.55
CA ASP A 56 10.58 6.73 4.66
C ASP A 56 9.26 6.23 5.28
N PRO A 57 8.55 5.30 4.64
CA PRO A 57 7.28 4.77 5.13
C PRO A 57 7.41 4.12 6.51
N LEU A 58 8.56 3.52 6.83
CA LEU A 58 8.80 2.90 8.13
C LEU A 58 9.02 3.93 9.25
N ALA A 59 9.31 5.20 8.92
CA ALA A 59 9.29 6.31 9.87
C ALA A 59 7.89 6.93 9.99
N VAL A 60 7.15 7.00 8.88
CA VAL A 60 5.81 7.61 8.85
C VAL A 60 4.76 6.72 9.55
N LEU A 61 4.83 5.41 9.39
CA LEU A 61 3.85 4.48 9.99
C LEU A 61 3.77 4.57 11.53
N PRO A 62 4.88 4.49 12.31
CA PRO A 62 4.78 4.62 13.76
C PRO A 62 4.32 6.02 14.19
N TRP A 63 4.65 7.07 13.41
CA TRP A 63 4.13 8.40 13.66
C TRP A 63 2.62 8.45 13.45
N LEU A 64 2.08 7.88 12.36
CA LEU A 64 0.65 7.75 12.11
C LEU A 64 -0.05 6.96 13.23
N ALA A 65 0.56 5.88 13.71
CA ALA A 65 0.01 5.08 14.81
C ALA A 65 -0.21 5.91 16.08
N GLY A 66 0.67 6.88 16.36
CA GLY A 66 0.59 7.76 17.52
C GLY A 66 -0.35 8.96 17.36
N VAL A 67 -0.76 9.32 16.14
CA VAL A 67 -1.57 10.53 15.87
C VAL A 67 -2.98 10.24 15.35
N THR A 68 -3.32 8.95 15.14
CA THR A 68 -4.62 8.45 14.69
C THR A 68 -5.14 7.37 15.65
N GLU A 69 -6.46 7.15 15.68
CA GLU A 69 -7.08 6.25 16.65
C GLU A 69 -7.76 5.02 16.03
N ARG A 70 -8.37 5.15 14.85
CA ARG A 70 -9.24 4.12 14.25
C ARG A 70 -8.82 3.66 12.88
N ILE A 71 -8.30 4.59 12.08
CA ILE A 71 -7.98 4.35 10.67
C ILE A 71 -6.88 3.29 10.53
N LEU A 72 -7.05 2.36 9.58
CA LEU A 72 -6.04 1.35 9.27
C LEU A 72 -4.81 1.99 8.63
N LEU A 73 -3.65 1.42 8.90
CA LEU A 73 -2.35 1.93 8.46
C LEU A 73 -1.73 0.96 7.45
N GLY A 74 -1.70 1.36 6.19
CA GLY A 74 -1.26 0.49 5.10
C GLY A 74 0.06 0.94 4.46
N THR A 75 0.78 -0.01 3.89
CA THR A 75 1.90 0.26 2.97
C THR A 75 1.53 -0.06 1.54
N SER A 76 1.91 0.79 0.58
CA SER A 76 1.51 0.70 -0.83
C SER A 76 2.70 0.93 -1.80
N VAL A 77 3.71 0.10 -1.75
CA VAL A 77 3.99 -1.05 -0.91
C VAL A 77 5.42 -0.96 -0.40
N ILE A 78 5.78 -1.64 0.70
CA ILE A 78 7.19 -1.80 1.08
C ILE A 78 7.91 -2.65 0.04
N ILE A 79 9.03 -2.15 -0.49
CA ILE A 79 9.88 -2.87 -1.42
C ILE A 79 10.84 -3.75 -0.61
N LEU A 80 10.44 -5.00 -0.43
CA LEU A 80 11.15 -5.92 0.48
C LEU A 80 12.63 -6.11 0.17
N PRO A 81 13.07 -6.20 -1.12
CA PRO A 81 14.49 -6.36 -1.41
C PRO A 81 15.40 -5.20 -0.97
N TYR A 82 14.85 -4.02 -0.68
CA TYR A 82 15.67 -2.86 -0.27
C TYR A 82 16.16 -2.93 1.16
N ARG A 83 15.60 -3.82 1.98
CA ARG A 83 15.87 -3.87 3.43
C ARG A 83 16.05 -5.31 3.91
N SER A 84 16.80 -5.48 4.99
CA SER A 84 16.85 -6.76 5.69
C SER A 84 15.46 -7.12 6.26
N PRO A 85 14.95 -8.35 6.04
CA PRO A 85 13.59 -8.72 6.42
C PRO A 85 13.33 -8.76 7.92
N LEU A 86 14.31 -9.11 8.75
CA LEU A 86 14.12 -9.22 10.20
C LEU A 86 13.91 -7.85 10.87
N PRO A 87 14.71 -6.80 10.61
CA PRO A 87 14.41 -5.45 11.07
C PRO A 87 13.05 -4.93 10.59
N VAL A 88 12.68 -5.21 9.33
CA VAL A 88 11.35 -4.84 8.81
C VAL A 88 10.25 -5.55 9.59
N ALA A 89 10.35 -6.86 9.78
CA ALA A 89 9.39 -7.64 10.56
C ALA A 89 9.23 -7.10 11.99
N LYS A 90 10.36 -6.80 12.65
CA LYS A 90 10.38 -6.22 14.01
C LYS A 90 9.69 -4.88 14.08
N LEU A 91 10.00 -3.98 13.14
CA LEU A 91 9.42 -2.64 13.10
C LEU A 91 7.91 -2.71 12.85
N LEU A 92 7.48 -3.47 11.85
CA LEU A 92 6.07 -3.60 11.52
C LEU A 92 5.26 -4.30 12.62
N ALA A 93 5.82 -5.30 13.31
CA ALA A 93 5.20 -5.87 14.51
C ALA A 93 5.04 -4.83 15.63
N SER A 94 6.05 -3.95 15.79
CA SER A 94 5.96 -2.84 16.74
C SER A 94 4.90 -1.82 16.36
N VAL A 95 4.78 -1.47 15.07
CA VAL A 95 3.71 -0.60 14.54
C VAL A 95 2.34 -1.23 14.81
N ASP A 96 2.19 -2.53 14.58
CA ASP A 96 0.94 -3.23 14.84
C ASP A 96 0.52 -3.14 16.31
N VAL A 97 1.44 -3.38 17.24
CA VAL A 97 1.21 -3.23 18.69
C VAL A 97 0.89 -1.78 19.05
N LEU A 98 1.69 -0.81 18.59
CA LEU A 98 1.51 0.62 18.91
C LEU A 98 0.21 1.20 18.34
N SER A 99 -0.24 0.69 17.21
CA SER A 99 -1.49 1.10 16.59
C SER A 99 -2.72 0.39 17.14
N GLY A 100 -2.56 -0.61 18.03
CA GLY A 100 -3.69 -1.42 18.51
C GLY A 100 -4.23 -2.39 17.46
N GLY A 101 -3.37 -2.93 16.58
CA GLY A 101 -3.77 -3.93 15.57
C GLY A 101 -4.34 -3.32 14.30
N ARG A 102 -3.88 -2.14 13.87
CA ARG A 102 -4.39 -1.44 12.68
C ARG A 102 -3.50 -1.55 11.44
N LEU A 103 -2.45 -2.37 11.47
CA LEU A 103 -1.52 -2.50 10.34
C LEU A 103 -2.09 -3.35 9.20
N ILE A 104 -1.92 -2.89 7.95
CA ILE A 104 -2.02 -3.69 6.73
C ILE A 104 -0.64 -3.65 6.05
N PHE A 105 0.00 -4.81 5.94
CA PHE A 105 1.31 -4.89 5.32
C PHE A 105 1.21 -5.12 3.81
N GLY A 106 1.34 -4.05 3.03
CA GLY A 106 1.51 -4.12 1.59
C GLY A 106 2.97 -4.38 1.22
N ALA A 107 3.25 -5.43 0.47
CA ALA A 107 4.58 -5.89 0.10
C ALA A 107 4.77 -5.99 -1.42
N GLY A 108 5.94 -5.60 -1.93
CA GLY A 108 6.26 -5.65 -3.34
C GLY A 108 7.72 -5.95 -3.63
N VAL A 109 8.00 -6.23 -4.92
CA VAL A 109 9.34 -6.63 -5.40
C VAL A 109 10.21 -5.46 -5.85
N GLY A 110 9.63 -4.26 -6.07
CA GLY A 110 10.31 -3.12 -6.68
C GLY A 110 10.48 -3.23 -8.20
N TRP A 111 10.77 -2.08 -8.83
CA TRP A 111 10.85 -1.97 -10.29
C TRP A 111 11.95 -1.03 -10.80
N MET A 112 12.50 -0.14 -9.96
CA MET A 112 13.52 0.85 -10.34
C MET A 112 14.92 0.25 -10.29
N GLU A 113 15.45 -0.22 -11.42
CA GLU A 113 16.76 -0.87 -11.49
C GLU A 113 17.90 0.02 -10.96
N GLY A 114 17.84 1.34 -11.20
CA GLY A 114 18.82 2.30 -10.68
C GLY A 114 18.83 2.38 -9.16
N GLU A 115 17.67 2.27 -8.52
CA GLU A 115 17.56 2.22 -7.06
C GLU A 115 18.16 0.92 -6.48
N PHE A 116 17.91 -0.23 -7.13
CA PHE A 116 18.54 -1.51 -6.78
C PHE A 116 20.08 -1.43 -6.87
N ALA A 117 20.59 -0.83 -7.95
CA ALA A 117 22.03 -0.66 -8.14
C ALA A 117 22.64 0.23 -7.04
N ALA A 118 21.99 1.34 -6.69
CA ALA A 118 22.44 2.24 -5.64
C ALA A 118 22.44 1.57 -4.25
N LEU A 119 21.50 0.66 -3.99
CA LEU A 119 21.41 -0.11 -2.74
C LEU A 119 22.29 -1.37 -2.72
N GLY A 120 22.99 -1.67 -3.82
CA GLY A 120 23.81 -2.88 -3.91
C GLY A 120 23.00 -4.18 -3.96
N VAL A 121 21.73 -4.12 -4.37
CA VAL A 121 20.82 -5.28 -4.42
C VAL A 121 20.70 -5.80 -5.84
N PRO A 122 20.87 -7.12 -6.08
CA PRO A 122 20.76 -7.69 -7.42
C PRO A 122 19.32 -7.59 -7.97
N PHE A 123 19.09 -6.75 -8.97
CA PHE A 123 17.75 -6.53 -9.54
C PHE A 123 17.08 -7.81 -10.06
N LYS A 124 17.86 -8.73 -10.65
CA LYS A 124 17.36 -10.01 -11.17
C LYS A 124 16.88 -10.96 -10.07
N GLU A 125 17.40 -10.81 -8.83
CA GLU A 125 17.02 -11.64 -7.68
C GLU A 125 15.83 -11.06 -6.89
N ARG A 126 15.29 -9.88 -7.27
CA ARG A 126 14.24 -9.20 -6.48
C ARG A 126 13.03 -10.09 -6.15
N GLY A 127 12.67 -11.01 -7.06
CA GLY A 127 11.58 -11.96 -6.83
C GLY A 127 11.90 -12.95 -5.73
N SER A 128 13.04 -13.64 -5.81
CA SER A 128 13.46 -14.64 -4.80
C SER A 128 13.78 -14.00 -3.46
N LEU A 129 14.34 -12.77 -3.45
CA LEU A 129 14.56 -12.00 -2.23
C LEU A 129 13.24 -11.65 -1.53
N THR A 130 12.21 -11.29 -2.31
CA THR A 130 10.88 -11.02 -1.77
C THR A 130 10.22 -12.28 -1.22
N ASP A 131 10.36 -13.41 -1.92
CA ASP A 131 9.79 -14.68 -1.47
C ASP A 131 10.41 -15.13 -0.14
N GLU A 132 11.75 -15.09 -0.03
CA GLU A 132 12.47 -15.40 1.22
C GLU A 132 12.08 -14.43 2.35
N ALA A 133 11.98 -13.13 2.05
CA ALA A 133 11.59 -12.13 3.05
C ALA A 133 10.16 -12.36 3.57
N LEU A 134 9.20 -12.66 2.70
CA LEU A 134 7.83 -12.94 3.10
C LEU A 134 7.73 -14.19 3.97
N GLU A 135 8.47 -15.24 3.63
CA GLU A 135 8.52 -16.47 4.42
C GLU A 135 9.10 -16.22 5.83
N LEU A 136 10.22 -15.49 5.90
CA LEU A 136 10.82 -15.08 7.17
C LEU A 136 9.89 -14.24 8.03
N ILE A 137 9.29 -13.18 7.45
CA ILE A 137 8.38 -12.27 8.14
C ILE A 137 7.19 -13.03 8.71
N GLN A 138 6.54 -13.89 7.91
CA GLN A 138 5.42 -14.69 8.39
C GLN A 138 5.84 -15.61 9.54
N LYS A 139 6.99 -16.25 9.43
CA LYS A 139 7.47 -17.17 10.45
C LYS A 139 7.71 -16.47 11.78
N VAL A 140 8.41 -15.33 11.78
CA VAL A 140 8.69 -14.56 13.01
C VAL A 140 7.45 -13.85 13.58
N TRP A 141 6.41 -13.64 12.78
CA TRP A 141 5.15 -13.08 13.25
C TRP A 141 4.19 -14.11 13.84
N THR A 142 4.37 -15.39 13.50
CA THR A 142 3.48 -16.47 13.95
C THR A 142 4.11 -17.45 14.91
N THR A 143 5.44 -17.39 15.11
CA THR A 143 6.18 -18.29 15.97
C THR A 143 7.16 -17.51 16.84
N ARG A 144 7.03 -17.62 18.16
CA ARG A 144 7.89 -16.87 19.11
C ARG A 144 9.36 -17.31 19.06
N GLU A 145 9.61 -18.58 18.87
CA GLU A 145 10.95 -19.17 18.76
C GLU A 145 11.05 -19.87 17.39
N PRO A 146 11.26 -19.08 16.31
CA PRO A 146 11.27 -19.64 14.97
C PRO A 146 12.58 -20.38 14.70
N GLU A 147 12.48 -21.59 14.17
CA GLU A 147 13.61 -22.33 13.62
C GLU A 147 13.67 -22.08 12.11
N ILE A 148 14.74 -21.44 11.65
CA ILE A 148 14.94 -21.05 10.27
C ILE A 148 16.38 -21.33 9.86
N ASP A 149 16.56 -22.02 8.74
CA ASP A 149 17.87 -22.19 8.09
C ASP A 149 17.70 -21.99 6.58
N THR A 150 18.09 -20.80 6.12
CA THR A 150 18.11 -20.44 4.70
C THR A 150 19.54 -20.12 4.26
N LYS A 151 19.74 -19.87 2.98
CA LYS A 151 21.06 -19.45 2.47
C LYS A 151 21.56 -18.16 3.14
N ARG A 152 20.66 -17.27 3.56
CA ARG A 152 21.01 -15.93 4.09
C ARG A 152 20.70 -15.74 5.57
N HIS A 153 19.83 -16.56 6.15
CA HIS A 153 19.37 -16.36 7.52
C HIS A 153 19.34 -17.68 8.31
N ARG A 154 19.87 -17.63 9.52
CA ARG A 154 19.84 -18.73 10.49
C ARG A 154 19.30 -18.22 11.82
N LEU A 155 18.20 -18.79 12.27
CA LEU A 155 17.57 -18.48 13.55
C LEU A 155 17.39 -19.80 14.31
N HIS A 156 18.22 -19.99 15.32
CA HIS A 156 18.15 -21.14 16.22
C HIS A 156 18.30 -20.64 17.64
N GLY A 157 17.38 -21.00 18.53
CA GLY A 157 17.40 -20.56 19.92
C GLY A 157 17.21 -19.04 20.09
N LEU A 158 16.56 -18.37 19.12
CA LEU A 158 16.28 -16.94 19.12
C LEU A 158 14.78 -16.69 19.31
N SER A 159 14.43 -15.62 20.05
CA SER A 159 13.04 -15.26 20.28
C SER A 159 12.62 -14.05 19.44
N ALA A 160 11.51 -14.18 18.69
CA ALA A 160 10.86 -13.09 17.99
C ALA A 160 9.94 -12.33 18.96
N SER A 161 10.22 -11.04 19.20
CA SER A 161 9.46 -10.18 20.11
C SER A 161 9.60 -8.70 19.71
N PRO A 162 8.50 -7.88 19.78
CA PRO A 162 7.15 -8.33 20.12
C PRO A 162 6.54 -9.19 19.01
N MET A 163 5.58 -10.02 19.37
CA MET A 163 4.65 -10.60 18.40
C MET A 163 3.66 -9.51 17.97
N PRO A 164 3.16 -9.52 16.72
CA PRO A 164 2.05 -8.67 16.34
C PRO A 164 0.83 -8.86 17.25
N LEU A 165 0.00 -7.82 17.37
CA LEU A 165 -1.27 -7.89 18.09
C LEU A 165 -2.34 -8.63 17.30
N GLN A 166 -2.34 -8.48 15.97
CA GLN A 166 -3.27 -9.16 15.09
C GLN A 166 -2.96 -10.67 14.97
N HIS A 167 -4.00 -11.51 14.97
CA HIS A 167 -3.89 -12.96 14.86
C HIS A 167 -4.49 -13.50 13.55
N PRO A 168 -3.80 -14.47 12.89
CA PRO A 168 -2.49 -15.03 13.25
C PRO A 168 -1.34 -14.04 13.04
N ARG A 169 -1.52 -12.97 12.28
CA ARG A 169 -0.60 -11.88 11.95
C ARG A 169 -1.33 -10.73 11.25
N PRO A 170 -0.71 -9.54 11.08
CA PRO A 170 -1.23 -8.50 10.19
C PRO A 170 -1.50 -9.02 8.78
N PRO A 171 -2.58 -8.58 8.10
CA PRO A 171 -2.85 -8.99 6.74
C PRO A 171 -1.74 -8.52 5.79
N ILE A 172 -1.33 -9.42 4.88
CA ILE A 172 -0.30 -9.17 3.87
C ILE A 172 -0.97 -9.00 2.51
N TRP A 173 -0.83 -7.83 1.90
CA TRP A 173 -1.32 -7.59 0.55
C TRP A 173 -0.14 -7.44 -0.42
N ILE A 174 -0.18 -8.18 -1.52
CA ILE A 174 0.92 -8.23 -2.48
C ILE A 174 0.66 -7.25 -3.63
N GLY A 175 1.62 -6.36 -3.86
CA GLY A 175 1.62 -5.43 -4.99
C GLY A 175 2.17 -6.03 -6.27
N GLY A 176 1.79 -5.41 -7.39
CA GLY A 176 2.28 -5.76 -8.72
C GLY A 176 1.22 -6.40 -9.62
N ALA A 177 1.52 -6.42 -10.94
CA ALA A 177 0.62 -6.86 -11.99
C ALA A 177 1.29 -7.90 -12.91
N SER A 178 2.07 -8.80 -12.34
CA SER A 178 2.72 -9.90 -13.06
C SER A 178 2.27 -11.24 -12.52
N GLU A 179 2.44 -12.30 -13.31
CA GLU A 179 2.14 -13.66 -12.88
C GLU A 179 2.86 -14.03 -11.58
N GLY A 180 4.13 -13.60 -11.43
CA GLY A 180 4.88 -13.79 -10.19
C GLY A 180 4.25 -13.08 -8.97
N ALA A 181 3.66 -11.89 -9.16
CA ALA A 181 2.92 -11.21 -8.10
C ALA A 181 1.63 -11.97 -7.74
N TYR A 182 0.87 -12.44 -8.73
CA TYR A 182 -0.36 -13.20 -8.51
C TYR A 182 -0.12 -14.53 -7.79
N ARG A 183 0.97 -15.24 -8.13
CA ARG A 183 1.42 -16.46 -7.40
C ARG A 183 1.81 -16.14 -5.95
N ARG A 184 2.44 -14.97 -5.69
CA ARG A 184 2.77 -14.53 -4.31
C ARG A 184 1.53 -14.23 -3.49
N VAL A 185 0.48 -13.64 -4.10
CA VAL A 185 -0.82 -13.48 -3.40
C VAL A 185 -1.31 -14.82 -2.90
N ALA A 186 -1.35 -15.83 -3.76
CA ALA A 186 -1.81 -17.16 -3.40
C ALA A 186 -0.94 -17.86 -2.34
N ARG A 187 0.40 -17.67 -2.42
CA ARG A 187 1.34 -18.36 -1.54
C ARG A 187 1.50 -17.69 -0.17
N TYR A 188 1.57 -16.36 -0.13
CA TYR A 188 1.97 -15.61 1.07
C TYR A 188 0.96 -14.55 1.52
N GLY A 189 0.10 -14.10 0.61
CA GLY A 189 -0.78 -12.94 0.84
C GLY A 189 -2.17 -13.31 1.35
N ASP A 190 -2.88 -12.28 1.77
CA ASP A 190 -4.33 -12.30 2.08
C ASP A 190 -5.10 -11.47 1.05
N GLY A 191 -4.39 -10.68 0.23
CA GLY A 191 -4.97 -9.86 -0.80
C GLY A 191 -3.98 -9.42 -1.88
N TRP A 192 -4.54 -8.92 -2.97
CA TRP A 192 -3.83 -8.28 -4.07
C TRP A 192 -4.05 -6.77 -4.01
N HIS A 193 -2.95 -6.00 -4.02
CA HIS A 193 -2.96 -4.56 -4.04
C HIS A 193 -2.50 -4.05 -5.41
N SER A 194 -3.46 -3.87 -6.32
CA SER A 194 -3.22 -3.37 -7.68
C SER A 194 -2.92 -1.88 -7.68
N THR A 195 -2.17 -1.41 -8.67
CA THR A 195 -1.81 0.01 -8.80
C THR A 195 -2.16 0.54 -10.18
N ALA A 196 -2.92 1.63 -10.24
CA ALA A 196 -3.23 2.41 -11.44
C ALA A 196 -3.67 1.54 -12.64
N ALA A 197 -4.59 0.62 -12.42
CA ALA A 197 -5.12 -0.26 -13.44
C ALA A 197 -6.37 0.33 -14.12
N THR A 198 -6.51 0.11 -15.44
CA THR A 198 -7.81 0.27 -16.11
C THR A 198 -8.77 -0.81 -15.60
N PRO A 199 -10.11 -0.63 -15.72
CA PRO A 199 -11.06 -1.68 -15.34
C PRO A 199 -10.78 -3.02 -16.03
N GLU A 200 -10.36 -3.01 -17.30
CA GLU A 200 -10.02 -4.21 -18.04
C GLU A 200 -8.76 -4.89 -17.50
N ALA A 201 -7.67 -4.14 -17.28
CA ALA A 201 -6.44 -4.67 -16.71
C ALA A 201 -6.65 -5.19 -15.27
N PHE A 202 -7.49 -4.49 -14.50
CA PHE A 202 -7.85 -4.95 -13.14
C PHE A 202 -8.61 -6.27 -13.19
N ARG A 203 -9.61 -6.40 -14.06
CA ARG A 203 -10.37 -7.65 -14.24
C ARG A 203 -9.47 -8.81 -14.58
N GLN A 204 -8.57 -8.66 -15.56
CA GLN A 204 -7.62 -9.70 -15.94
C GLN A 204 -6.70 -10.12 -14.78
N GLY A 205 -6.18 -9.15 -14.02
CA GLY A 205 -5.37 -9.40 -12.83
C GLY A 205 -6.16 -10.12 -11.72
N ALA A 206 -7.38 -9.67 -11.44
CA ALA A 206 -8.26 -10.27 -10.45
C ALA A 206 -8.61 -11.72 -10.78
N ASP A 207 -8.88 -12.00 -12.05
CA ASP A 207 -9.17 -13.38 -12.53
C ASP A 207 -7.93 -14.27 -12.39
N ALA A 208 -6.74 -13.75 -12.70
CA ALA A 208 -5.49 -14.49 -12.50
C ALA A 208 -5.22 -14.75 -11.00
N VAL A 209 -5.43 -13.76 -10.13
CA VAL A 209 -5.29 -13.92 -8.68
C VAL A 209 -6.25 -14.98 -8.14
N ARG A 210 -7.52 -14.94 -8.52
CA ARG A 210 -8.53 -15.92 -8.10
C ARG A 210 -8.16 -17.33 -8.57
N ARG A 211 -7.66 -17.47 -9.80
CA ARG A 211 -7.20 -18.75 -10.34
C ARG A 211 -6.05 -19.31 -9.51
N PHE A 212 -4.97 -18.55 -9.27
CA PHE A 212 -3.85 -19.02 -8.46
C PHE A 212 -4.22 -19.29 -7.01
N TRP A 213 -5.17 -18.52 -6.46
CA TRP A 213 -5.71 -18.76 -5.13
C TRP A 213 -6.40 -20.13 -5.03
N ALA A 214 -7.23 -20.46 -6.02
CA ALA A 214 -7.90 -21.76 -6.10
C ALA A 214 -6.91 -22.90 -6.35
N GLU A 215 -5.94 -22.73 -7.26
CA GLU A 215 -4.88 -23.71 -7.53
C GLU A 215 -4.04 -24.03 -6.28
N ALA A 216 -3.83 -23.02 -5.41
CA ALA A 216 -3.13 -23.19 -4.13
C ALA A 216 -4.00 -23.80 -3.01
N GLY A 217 -5.27 -24.13 -3.28
CA GLY A 217 -6.19 -24.69 -2.30
C GLY A 217 -6.54 -23.75 -1.14
N ARG A 218 -6.39 -22.42 -1.34
CA ARG A 218 -6.67 -21.43 -0.29
C ARG A 218 -8.17 -21.30 -0.04
N PRO A 219 -8.61 -21.28 1.23
CA PRO A 219 -10.03 -21.08 1.56
C PRO A 219 -10.48 -19.65 1.28
N GLY A 220 -11.79 -19.48 1.03
CA GLY A 220 -12.40 -18.16 0.81
C GLY A 220 -11.92 -17.48 -0.47
N ALA A 221 -11.84 -16.16 -0.43
CA ALA A 221 -11.40 -15.33 -1.55
C ALA A 221 -10.34 -14.30 -1.08
N PRO A 222 -9.37 -13.96 -1.94
CA PRO A 222 -8.40 -12.90 -1.63
C PRO A 222 -9.09 -11.54 -1.59
N VAL A 223 -8.60 -10.64 -0.73
CA VAL A 223 -8.96 -9.22 -0.81
C VAL A 223 -8.46 -8.66 -2.14
N LEU A 224 -9.30 -7.90 -2.83
CA LEU A 224 -8.93 -7.18 -4.04
C LEU A 224 -8.92 -5.67 -3.75
N SER A 225 -7.73 -5.10 -3.75
CA SER A 225 -7.50 -3.68 -3.47
C SER A 225 -6.93 -2.96 -4.69
N LEU A 226 -7.28 -1.70 -4.85
CA LEU A 226 -6.81 -0.83 -5.93
C LEU A 226 -6.27 0.47 -5.36
N ARG A 227 -4.98 0.79 -5.62
CA ARG A 227 -4.46 2.15 -5.51
C ARG A 227 -4.59 2.86 -6.86
N ILE A 228 -5.16 4.05 -6.88
CA ILE A 228 -5.37 4.78 -8.12
C ILE A 228 -5.26 6.30 -7.89
N PRO A 229 -4.57 7.06 -8.76
CA PRO A 229 -4.58 8.52 -8.75
C PRO A 229 -6.01 9.05 -8.80
N PHE A 230 -6.27 10.09 -8.01
CA PHE A 230 -7.62 10.61 -7.80
C PHE A 230 -7.61 12.12 -7.64
N TRP A 231 -8.65 12.79 -8.18
CA TRP A 231 -9.05 14.18 -7.89
C TRP A 231 -10.49 14.43 -8.29
N LEU A 232 -11.10 15.47 -7.72
CA LEU A 232 -12.40 15.99 -8.13
C LEU A 232 -12.22 17.23 -9.02
N ASP A 233 -12.68 17.18 -10.28
CA ASP A 233 -12.57 18.27 -11.26
C ASP A 233 -13.29 19.56 -10.82
N GLU A 234 -14.25 19.45 -9.91
CA GLU A 234 -15.00 20.54 -9.29
C GLU A 234 -14.17 21.32 -8.27
N ILE A 235 -13.17 20.66 -7.66
CA ILE A 235 -12.33 21.23 -6.59
C ILE A 235 -10.95 21.57 -7.13
N HIS A 236 -10.33 20.64 -7.86
CA HIS A 236 -8.98 20.79 -8.35
C HIS A 236 -8.79 20.11 -9.70
N ARG A 237 -8.04 20.75 -10.59
CA ARG A 237 -7.55 20.14 -11.82
C ARG A 237 -6.03 20.22 -11.83
N PRO A 238 -5.33 19.05 -11.77
CA PRO A 238 -3.87 19.04 -11.86
C PRO A 238 -3.42 19.78 -13.13
N GLY A 239 -2.50 20.75 -12.97
CA GLY A 239 -1.94 21.52 -14.08
C GLY A 239 -0.91 20.71 -14.89
N SER A 240 0.20 21.35 -15.31
CA SER A 240 1.29 20.71 -16.07
C SER A 240 2.00 19.55 -15.36
N ASP A 241 1.68 19.29 -14.11
CA ASP A 241 2.21 18.19 -13.30
C ASP A 241 1.70 16.79 -13.70
N MET A 242 0.86 16.71 -14.73
CA MET A 242 0.38 15.46 -15.33
C MET A 242 1.48 14.50 -15.80
N GLY A 243 2.74 14.94 -15.86
CA GLY A 243 3.89 14.08 -16.12
C GLY A 243 4.04 12.91 -15.13
N TYR A 244 3.51 13.04 -13.90
CA TYR A 244 3.43 11.95 -12.94
C TYR A 244 2.56 10.79 -13.44
N LEU A 245 1.46 11.09 -14.10
CA LEU A 245 0.54 10.06 -14.62
C LEU A 245 1.18 9.23 -15.74
N ARG A 246 2.00 9.84 -16.62
CA ARG A 246 2.62 9.15 -17.78
C ARG A 246 1.66 8.19 -18.49
N GLY A 247 0.39 8.61 -18.67
CA GLY A 247 -0.66 7.78 -19.24
C GLY A 247 -1.24 6.71 -18.29
N ARG A 248 -0.92 6.74 -17.01
CA ARG A 248 -1.54 5.86 -16.01
C ARG A 248 -3.02 6.22 -15.83
N PRO A 249 -3.90 5.23 -15.66
CA PRO A 249 -5.29 5.47 -15.33
C PRO A 249 -5.45 6.24 -14.02
N ALA A 250 -6.47 7.11 -13.98
CA ALA A 250 -6.88 7.85 -12.79
C ALA A 250 -8.41 7.82 -12.67
N ILE A 251 -8.93 7.99 -11.47
CA ILE A 251 -10.35 8.28 -11.22
C ILE A 251 -10.48 9.78 -10.98
N HIS A 252 -11.15 10.48 -11.89
CA HIS A 252 -11.41 11.91 -11.77
C HIS A 252 -12.70 12.29 -12.46
N GLY A 253 -13.13 13.53 -12.28
CA GLY A 253 -14.35 14.07 -12.86
C GLY A 253 -15.21 14.76 -11.81
N THR A 254 -16.49 14.90 -12.09
CA THR A 254 -17.49 15.33 -11.12
C THR A 254 -17.68 14.27 -10.03
N THR A 255 -18.19 14.65 -8.86
CA THR A 255 -18.53 13.73 -7.78
C THR A 255 -19.35 12.53 -8.29
N ARG A 256 -20.32 12.76 -9.17
CA ARG A 256 -21.12 11.69 -9.78
C ARG A 256 -20.29 10.72 -10.62
N GLN A 257 -19.40 11.24 -11.47
CA GLN A 257 -18.54 10.41 -12.33
C GLN A 257 -17.57 9.57 -11.49
N VAL A 258 -17.05 10.13 -10.40
CA VAL A 258 -16.21 9.40 -9.43
C VAL A 258 -16.98 8.26 -8.77
N ILE A 259 -18.20 8.50 -8.30
CA ILE A 259 -19.07 7.46 -7.74
C ILE A 259 -19.32 6.34 -8.75
N ASP A 260 -19.64 6.68 -9.99
CA ASP A 260 -19.93 5.69 -11.03
C ASP A 260 -18.66 4.86 -11.39
N ALA A 261 -17.48 5.50 -11.46
CA ALA A 261 -16.21 4.80 -11.66
C ALA A 261 -15.88 3.83 -10.51
N LEU A 262 -16.05 4.27 -9.25
CA LEU A 262 -15.83 3.42 -8.08
C LEU A 262 -16.81 2.25 -8.01
N ARG A 263 -18.08 2.46 -8.37
CA ARG A 263 -19.07 1.38 -8.54
C ARG A 263 -18.66 0.37 -9.61
N GLY A 264 -18.09 0.86 -10.72
CA GLY A 264 -17.53 0.01 -11.76
C GLY A 264 -16.44 -0.92 -11.23
N PHE A 265 -15.50 -0.40 -10.44
CA PHE A 265 -14.47 -1.21 -9.78
C PHE A 265 -15.04 -2.15 -8.69
N ALA A 266 -16.03 -1.70 -7.92
CA ALA A 266 -16.72 -2.56 -6.96
C ALA A 266 -17.39 -3.77 -7.65
N ALA A 267 -18.00 -3.58 -8.82
CA ALA A 267 -18.57 -4.65 -9.62
C ALA A 267 -17.53 -5.67 -10.13
N LEU A 268 -16.25 -5.28 -10.26
CA LEU A 268 -15.14 -6.16 -10.56
C LEU A 268 -14.60 -6.90 -9.32
N GLY A 269 -15.12 -6.58 -8.14
CA GLY A 269 -14.77 -7.20 -6.88
C GLY A 269 -13.77 -6.41 -6.03
N VAL A 270 -13.49 -5.14 -6.38
CA VAL A 270 -12.70 -4.27 -5.49
C VAL A 270 -13.45 -4.08 -4.18
N THR A 271 -12.83 -4.51 -3.08
CA THR A 271 -13.37 -4.35 -1.73
C THR A 271 -12.73 -3.17 -1.00
N HIS A 272 -11.57 -2.72 -1.46
CA HIS A 272 -10.78 -1.66 -0.84
C HIS A 272 -10.10 -0.79 -1.90
N VAL A 273 -10.35 0.52 -1.89
CA VAL A 273 -9.66 1.46 -2.77
C VAL A 273 -8.79 2.41 -1.95
N ALA A 274 -7.56 2.64 -2.41
CA ALA A 274 -6.63 3.64 -1.89
C ALA A 274 -6.53 4.79 -2.90
N LEU A 275 -7.20 5.89 -2.63
CA LEU A 275 -7.23 7.07 -3.49
C LEU A 275 -5.92 7.85 -3.33
N ASP A 276 -5.16 7.99 -4.41
CA ASP A 276 -3.88 8.69 -4.41
C ASP A 276 -4.10 10.18 -4.75
N VAL A 277 -4.12 11.01 -3.70
CA VAL A 277 -4.32 12.45 -3.76
C VAL A 277 -3.02 13.25 -3.95
N SER A 278 -1.91 12.61 -4.27
CA SER A 278 -0.59 13.25 -4.39
C SER A 278 -0.48 14.27 -5.53
N LEU A 279 -1.42 14.28 -6.47
CA LEU A 279 -1.52 15.26 -7.55
C LEU A 279 -2.31 16.51 -7.16
N THR A 280 -2.97 16.49 -6.02
CA THR A 280 -3.86 17.56 -5.54
C THR A 280 -3.09 18.51 -4.63
N THR A 281 -3.41 19.80 -4.68
CA THR A 281 -2.84 20.79 -3.76
C THR A 281 -3.40 20.60 -2.36
N TYR A 282 -2.62 20.97 -1.34
CA TYR A 282 -2.99 20.70 0.05
C TYR A 282 -4.39 21.25 0.45
N PRO A 283 -4.77 22.49 0.17
CA PRO A 283 -6.13 22.96 0.50
C PRO A 283 -7.23 22.13 -0.19
N ALA A 284 -7.01 21.76 -1.44
CA ALA A 284 -7.96 20.96 -2.21
C ALA A 284 -8.08 19.54 -1.67
N ILE A 285 -7.00 18.92 -1.13
CA ILE A 285 -7.07 17.61 -0.47
C ILE A 285 -8.09 17.64 0.67
N LEU A 286 -8.06 18.64 1.52
CA LEU A 286 -9.00 18.73 2.66
C LEU A 286 -10.44 18.88 2.19
N GLU A 287 -10.69 19.68 1.16
CA GLU A 287 -12.01 19.84 0.56
C GLU A 287 -12.49 18.55 -0.11
N GLU A 288 -11.62 17.85 -0.85
CA GLU A 288 -11.90 16.52 -1.41
C GLU A 288 -12.27 15.50 -0.35
N LEU A 289 -11.55 15.48 0.81
CA LEU A 289 -11.88 14.61 1.92
C LEU A 289 -13.30 14.82 2.44
N ASP A 290 -13.72 16.08 2.55
CA ASP A 290 -15.06 16.43 3.01
C ASP A 290 -16.14 15.97 2.03
N VAL A 291 -15.92 16.15 0.72
CA VAL A 291 -16.86 15.66 -0.33
C VAL A 291 -16.88 14.13 -0.36
N LEU A 292 -15.71 13.49 -0.31
CA LEU A 292 -15.62 12.03 -0.27
C LEU A 292 -16.39 11.44 0.93
N ALA A 293 -16.23 12.04 2.10
CA ALA A 293 -16.90 11.56 3.32
C ALA A 293 -18.42 11.78 3.27
N ARG A 294 -18.87 12.94 2.78
CA ARG A 294 -20.27 13.34 2.80
C ARG A 294 -21.10 12.76 1.66
N GLU A 295 -20.50 12.57 0.47
CA GLU A 295 -21.23 12.25 -0.75
C GLU A 295 -20.82 10.91 -1.36
N VAL A 296 -19.52 10.63 -1.45
CA VAL A 296 -19.02 9.44 -2.16
C VAL A 296 -19.16 8.17 -1.31
N ARG A 297 -18.68 8.21 -0.05
CA ARG A 297 -18.72 7.02 0.84
C ARG A 297 -20.17 6.52 1.06
N PRO A 298 -21.16 7.35 1.41
CA PRO A 298 -22.53 6.88 1.57
C PRO A 298 -23.12 6.27 0.29
N ALA A 299 -22.76 6.82 -0.88
CA ALA A 299 -23.21 6.31 -2.18
C ALA A 299 -22.63 4.92 -2.54
N LEU A 300 -21.58 4.48 -1.85
CA LEU A 300 -20.93 3.18 -2.04
C LEU A 300 -21.25 2.17 -0.93
N GLY A 301 -22.17 2.51 -0.03
CA GLY A 301 -22.61 1.62 1.07
C GLY A 301 -21.63 1.58 2.25
N GLY A 302 -20.86 2.66 2.43
CA GLY A 302 -19.97 2.88 3.58
C GLY A 302 -20.63 3.65 4.70
#